data_d686d50cab8400d697926d96dd77f7da
#
_entry.id   d686d50cab8400d697926d96dd77f7da
#
_cell.length_a   1.000
_cell.length_b   1.000
_cell.length_c   1.000
_cell.angle_alpha   90.00
_cell.angle_beta   90.00
_cell.angle_gamma   90.00
#
_symmetry.space_group_name_H-M   'P 1'
#
loop_
_entity.id
_entity.type
_entity.pdbx_description
1 polymer ?
#
loop_
_entity_poly.entity_id
_entity_poly.type
_entity_poly.pdbx_seq_one_letter_code
_entity_poly.pdbx_strand_id
1 'polypeptide(L)'
;MPTNADLARRRAAAIPRGVGNSLQVYAERASNGEIWDVEGRRFIDFGSGIAVLNTGHLHPKVQGAVAAQLARLSHACFQVTPYENYVALAERLNDLAPGPGPWKTIFLTTGAEAVENAVKIARYHTGRSAVI
;
A
#
# COMPACT_ATOMS: atom_id res chain seq x y z
N MET A 1 4.85 5.83 -27.90
CA MET A 1 4.60 5.93 -26.43
C MET A 1 4.93 7.36 -25.99
N PRO A 2 4.32 7.91 -24.94
CA PRO A 2 4.66 9.25 -24.44
C PRO A 2 6.08 9.26 -23.88
N THR A 3 6.77 10.39 -23.99
CA THR A 3 8.06 10.61 -23.33
C THR A 3 7.88 11.07 -21.89
N ASN A 4 8.96 11.03 -21.07
CA ASN A 4 8.95 11.62 -19.72
C ASN A 4 8.57 13.11 -19.77
N ALA A 5 9.03 13.86 -20.76
CA ALA A 5 8.68 15.26 -20.97
C ALA A 5 7.19 15.46 -21.30
N ASP A 6 6.61 14.58 -22.12
CA ASP A 6 5.16 14.62 -22.41
C ASP A 6 4.32 14.39 -21.15
N LEU A 7 4.71 13.40 -20.34
CA LEU A 7 4.01 13.10 -19.09
C LEU A 7 4.20 14.22 -18.06
N ALA A 8 5.37 14.85 -18.01
CA ALA A 8 5.60 16.00 -17.12
C ALA A 8 4.68 17.19 -17.49
N ARG A 9 4.51 17.50 -18.79
CA ARG A 9 3.57 18.54 -19.23
C ARG A 9 2.12 18.19 -18.87
N ARG A 10 1.70 16.96 -19.14
CA ARG A 10 0.33 16.50 -18.80
C ARG A 10 0.09 16.54 -17.28
N ARG A 11 1.08 16.13 -16.50
CA ARG A 11 1.03 16.22 -15.03
C ARG A 11 0.86 17.66 -14.56
N ALA A 12 1.66 18.58 -15.10
CA ALA A 12 1.59 20.00 -14.70
C ALA A 12 0.21 20.62 -14.98
N ALA A 13 -0.47 20.16 -16.03
CA ALA A 13 -1.81 20.63 -16.37
C ALA A 13 -2.92 19.97 -15.52
N ALA A 14 -2.74 18.72 -15.06
CA ALA A 14 -3.80 17.92 -14.47
C ALA A 14 -3.68 17.73 -12.95
N ILE A 15 -2.50 17.90 -12.37
CA ILE A 15 -2.23 17.58 -10.98
C ILE A 15 -1.76 18.82 -10.21
N PRO A 16 -2.33 19.12 -9.03
CA PRO A 16 -1.94 20.26 -8.21
C PRO A 16 -0.45 20.24 -7.84
N ARG A 17 0.15 21.41 -7.74
CA ARG A 17 1.58 21.56 -7.34
C ARG A 17 1.92 20.96 -5.98
N GLY A 18 0.96 20.90 -5.05
CA GLY A 18 1.13 20.28 -3.74
C GLY A 18 1.43 18.78 -3.77
N VAL A 19 1.12 18.09 -4.88
CA VAL A 19 1.52 16.69 -5.11
C VAL A 19 2.91 16.68 -5.74
N GLY A 20 3.95 16.75 -4.92
CA GLY A 20 5.35 16.75 -5.37
C GLY A 20 5.81 15.38 -5.90
N ASN A 21 6.87 15.40 -6.72
CA ASN A 21 7.61 14.21 -7.13
C ASN A 21 9.11 14.47 -6.95
N SER A 22 9.81 13.53 -6.36
CA SER A 22 11.26 13.61 -6.18
C SER A 22 12.02 13.48 -7.49
N LEU A 23 11.47 12.72 -8.45
CA LEU A 23 12.08 12.47 -9.75
C LEU A 23 11.09 12.83 -10.87
N GLN A 24 11.63 13.29 -12.00
CA GLN A 24 10.87 13.53 -13.23
C GLN A 24 10.98 12.32 -14.18
N VAL A 25 10.80 11.14 -13.62
CA VAL A 25 10.84 9.85 -14.31
C VAL A 25 9.49 9.17 -14.12
N TYR A 26 8.90 8.70 -15.21
CA TYR A 26 7.59 8.06 -15.20
C TYR A 26 7.77 6.56 -15.44
N ALA A 27 7.54 5.78 -14.40
CA ALA A 27 7.67 4.33 -14.44
C ALA A 27 6.61 3.72 -15.38
N GLU A 28 7.03 2.78 -16.22
CA GLU A 28 6.17 1.99 -17.10
C GLU A 28 6.05 0.54 -16.61
N ARG A 29 7.15 -0.06 -16.20
CA ARG A 29 7.19 -1.44 -15.72
C ARG A 29 8.25 -1.62 -14.65
N ALA A 30 8.09 -2.68 -13.88
CA ALA A 30 9.05 -3.05 -12.84
C ALA A 30 9.16 -4.58 -12.73
N SER A 31 10.28 -5.07 -12.17
CA SER A 31 10.48 -6.49 -11.87
C SER A 31 11.56 -6.62 -10.79
N ASN A 32 11.33 -7.43 -9.78
CA ASN A 32 12.22 -7.58 -8.61
C ASN A 32 12.62 -6.20 -8.03
N GLY A 33 13.89 -5.87 -8.02
CA GLY A 33 14.45 -4.60 -7.54
C GLY A 33 14.72 -3.57 -8.65
N GLU A 34 14.01 -3.62 -9.76
CA GLU A 34 14.27 -2.80 -10.94
C GLU A 34 13.00 -2.14 -11.48
N ILE A 35 13.14 -0.90 -11.96
CA ILE A 35 12.08 -0.13 -12.62
C ILE A 35 12.60 0.34 -13.99
N TRP A 36 11.72 0.34 -14.98
CA TRP A 36 11.96 0.96 -16.29
C TRP A 36 10.98 2.09 -16.51
N ASP A 37 11.47 3.20 -17.00
CA ASP A 37 10.62 4.32 -17.38
C ASP A 37 10.00 4.14 -18.78
N VAL A 38 9.14 5.06 -19.14
CA VAL A 38 8.45 5.10 -20.45
C VAL A 38 9.37 5.25 -21.65
N GLU A 39 10.64 5.62 -21.45
CA GLU A 39 11.69 5.71 -22.47
C GLU A 39 12.62 4.49 -22.46
N GLY A 40 12.30 3.48 -21.64
CA GLY A 40 13.05 2.23 -21.55
C GLY A 40 14.34 2.32 -20.69
N ARG A 41 14.59 3.44 -20.01
CA ARG A 41 15.75 3.55 -19.11
C ARG A 41 15.52 2.72 -17.86
N ARG A 42 16.53 1.97 -17.47
CA ARG A 42 16.50 1.08 -16.30
C ARG A 42 17.07 1.78 -15.08
N PHE A 43 16.40 1.58 -13.94
CA PHE A 43 16.81 2.06 -12.63
C PHE A 43 16.78 0.93 -11.62
N ILE A 44 17.70 0.94 -10.65
CA ILE A 44 17.62 0.09 -9.47
C ILE A 44 16.71 0.78 -8.46
N ASP A 45 15.67 0.08 -8.01
CA ASP A 45 14.68 0.61 -7.09
C ASP A 45 15.08 0.39 -5.62
N PHE A 46 15.85 1.31 -5.08
CA PHE A 46 16.12 1.37 -3.65
C PHE A 46 14.97 1.99 -2.84
N GLY A 47 14.00 2.61 -3.50
CA GLY A 47 12.83 3.21 -2.84
C GLY A 47 11.76 2.20 -2.48
N SER A 48 11.66 1.12 -3.25
CA SER A 48 10.73 0.00 -3.03
C SER A 48 9.31 0.43 -2.66
N GLY A 49 8.78 1.50 -3.30
CA GLY A 49 7.48 2.08 -2.98
C GLY A 49 7.41 2.67 -1.55
N ILE A 50 8.52 3.26 -1.08
CA ILE A 50 8.72 3.74 0.31
C ILE A 50 8.63 2.57 1.29
N ALA A 51 9.53 1.60 1.11
CA ALA A 51 9.72 0.40 1.92
C ALA A 51 8.49 -0.55 1.98
N VAL A 52 7.71 -0.62 0.92
CA VAL A 52 6.52 -1.49 0.83
C VAL A 52 6.84 -2.85 0.19
N LEU A 53 7.74 -2.90 -0.79
CA LEU A 53 7.98 -4.06 -1.64
C LEU A 53 9.10 -4.97 -1.10
N ASN A 54 8.92 -5.60 0.04
CA ASN A 54 9.92 -6.49 0.65
C ASN A 54 10.27 -7.70 -0.22
N THR A 55 9.38 -8.14 -1.09
CA THR A 55 9.60 -9.29 -2.00
C THR A 55 10.03 -8.86 -3.40
N GLY A 56 10.20 -7.56 -3.63
CA GLY A 56 10.40 -6.98 -4.96
C GLY A 56 9.11 -6.88 -5.78
N HIS A 57 9.23 -6.22 -6.93
CA HIS A 57 8.13 -6.06 -7.88
C HIS A 57 7.74 -7.39 -8.51
N LEU A 58 6.44 -7.64 -8.64
CA LEU A 58 5.85 -8.77 -9.37
C LEU A 58 6.35 -10.14 -8.91
N HIS A 59 6.50 -10.34 -7.61
CA HIS A 59 6.86 -11.66 -7.08
C HIS A 59 5.85 -12.73 -7.55
N PRO A 60 6.27 -13.84 -8.19
CA PRO A 60 5.36 -14.76 -8.87
C PRO A 60 4.26 -15.36 -7.97
N LYS A 61 4.59 -15.71 -6.73
CA LYS A 61 3.61 -16.23 -5.76
C LYS A 61 2.55 -15.19 -5.39
N VAL A 62 2.95 -13.92 -5.25
CA VAL A 62 2.02 -12.82 -4.94
C VAL A 62 1.12 -12.56 -6.14
N GLN A 63 1.68 -12.45 -7.35
CA GLN A 63 0.90 -12.31 -8.58
C GLN A 63 -0.12 -13.43 -8.77
N GLY A 64 0.30 -14.68 -8.59
CA GLY A 64 -0.60 -15.83 -8.71
C GLY A 64 -1.75 -15.79 -7.70
N ALA A 65 -1.46 -15.46 -6.45
CA ALA A 65 -2.49 -15.33 -5.41
C ALA A 65 -3.48 -14.19 -5.70
N VAL A 66 -2.98 -13.03 -6.16
CA VAL A 66 -3.82 -11.88 -6.55
C VAL A 66 -4.72 -12.24 -7.74
N ALA A 67 -4.17 -12.87 -8.79
CA ALA A 67 -4.94 -13.28 -9.96
C ALA A 67 -6.03 -14.30 -9.60
N ALA A 68 -5.70 -15.29 -8.78
CA ALA A 68 -6.65 -16.28 -8.32
C ALA A 68 -7.79 -15.68 -7.47
N GLN A 69 -7.46 -14.74 -6.59
CA GLN A 69 -8.46 -14.05 -5.78
C GLN A 69 -9.35 -13.14 -6.64
N LEU A 70 -8.78 -12.39 -7.57
CA LEU A 70 -9.50 -11.49 -8.47
C LEU A 70 -10.50 -12.24 -9.35
N ALA A 71 -10.19 -13.47 -9.76
CA ALA A 71 -11.10 -14.33 -10.51
C ALA A 71 -12.31 -14.81 -9.68
N ARG A 72 -12.23 -14.76 -8.36
CA ARG A 72 -13.32 -15.19 -7.44
C ARG A 72 -14.14 -14.03 -6.90
N LEU A 73 -13.46 -12.94 -6.51
CA LEU A 73 -14.08 -11.80 -5.85
C LEU A 73 -13.18 -10.57 -6.01
N SER A 74 -13.67 -9.55 -6.71
CA SER A 74 -12.93 -8.29 -6.92
C SER A 74 -13.07 -7.31 -5.76
N HIS A 75 -14.26 -7.24 -5.15
CA HIS A 75 -14.54 -6.34 -4.01
C HIS A 75 -15.75 -6.83 -3.21
N ALA A 76 -15.66 -6.69 -1.89
CA ALA A 76 -16.80 -6.73 -0.98
C ALA A 76 -16.54 -5.78 0.20
N CYS A 77 -17.57 -5.11 0.68
CA CYS A 77 -17.48 -4.35 1.94
C CYS A 77 -17.51 -5.33 3.10
N PHE A 78 -16.42 -5.46 3.84
CA PHE A 78 -16.28 -6.44 4.92
C PHE A 78 -17.37 -6.30 6.02
N GLN A 79 -17.81 -5.07 6.31
CA GLN A 79 -18.88 -4.83 7.29
C GLN A 79 -20.24 -5.34 6.83
N VAL A 80 -20.45 -5.54 5.52
CA VAL A 80 -21.71 -6.02 4.95
C VAL A 80 -21.61 -7.51 4.62
N THR A 81 -20.55 -7.90 3.93
CA THR A 81 -20.29 -9.28 3.51
C THR A 81 -18.84 -9.66 3.83
N PRO A 82 -18.59 -10.27 4.98
CA PRO A 82 -17.26 -10.71 5.37
C PRO A 82 -16.68 -11.75 4.41
N TYR A 83 -15.34 -11.81 4.32
CA TYR A 83 -14.63 -12.79 3.50
C TYR A 83 -13.37 -13.31 4.21
N GLU A 84 -13.02 -14.53 3.88
CA GLU A 84 -11.98 -15.31 4.55
C GLU A 84 -10.62 -14.63 4.61
N ASN A 85 -10.15 -14.02 3.50
CA ASN A 85 -8.80 -13.45 3.44
C ASN A 85 -8.56 -12.35 4.48
N TYR A 86 -9.60 -11.57 4.81
CA TYR A 86 -9.51 -10.56 5.86
C TYR A 86 -9.32 -11.23 7.24
N VAL A 87 -10.11 -12.28 7.51
CA VAL A 87 -10.03 -13.01 8.79
C VAL A 87 -8.69 -13.71 8.92
N ALA A 88 -8.28 -14.48 7.91
CA ALA A 88 -7.01 -15.21 7.92
C ALA A 88 -5.79 -14.28 8.08
N LEU A 89 -5.79 -13.11 7.44
CA LEU A 89 -4.73 -12.13 7.63
C LEU A 89 -4.73 -11.55 9.05
N ALA A 90 -5.91 -11.25 9.61
CA ALA A 90 -6.02 -10.76 10.98
C ALA A 90 -5.50 -11.79 12.00
N GLU A 91 -5.88 -13.05 11.85
CA GLU A 91 -5.38 -14.15 12.68
C GLU A 91 -3.86 -14.25 12.61
N ARG A 92 -3.31 -14.24 11.39
CA ARG A 92 -1.86 -14.31 11.19
C ARG A 92 -1.10 -13.14 11.84
N LEU A 93 -1.64 -11.92 11.76
CA LEU A 93 -1.03 -10.75 12.40
C LEU A 93 -1.16 -10.80 13.92
N ASN A 94 -2.27 -11.29 14.45
CA ASN A 94 -2.44 -11.50 15.89
C ASN A 94 -1.42 -12.49 16.46
N ASP A 95 -1.15 -13.58 15.73
CA ASP A 95 -0.15 -14.59 16.12
C ASP A 95 1.28 -14.03 16.11
N LEU A 96 1.56 -13.06 15.26
CA LEU A 96 2.88 -12.43 15.13
C LEU A 96 3.06 -11.22 16.06
N ALA A 97 1.99 -10.69 16.62
CA ALA A 97 2.06 -9.51 17.46
C ALA A 97 2.83 -9.79 18.77
N PRO A 98 3.76 -8.90 19.18
CA PRO A 98 4.58 -9.10 20.37
C PRO A 98 3.78 -8.90 21.66
N GLY A 99 4.17 -9.59 22.73
CA GLY A 99 3.62 -9.43 24.07
C GLY A 99 2.40 -10.33 24.35
N PRO A 100 1.86 -10.24 25.57
CA PRO A 100 0.74 -11.08 26.00
C PRO A 100 -0.57 -10.61 25.38
N GLY A 101 -1.15 -11.42 24.47
CA GLY A 101 -2.48 -11.18 23.92
C GLY A 101 -3.61 -11.19 24.96
N PRO A 102 -4.85 -11.21 24.54
CA PRO A 102 -5.29 -11.43 23.16
C PRO A 102 -5.23 -10.17 22.28
N TRP A 103 -4.76 -10.35 21.06
CA TRP A 103 -4.70 -9.27 20.06
C TRP A 103 -5.90 -9.30 19.11
N LYS A 104 -6.24 -8.14 18.57
CA LYS A 104 -7.25 -7.99 17.50
C LYS A 104 -6.74 -7.01 16.47
N THR A 105 -6.89 -7.37 15.19
CA THR A 105 -6.43 -6.56 14.07
C THR A 105 -7.60 -5.89 13.36
N ILE A 106 -7.48 -4.60 13.07
CA ILE A 106 -8.35 -3.85 12.16
C ILE A 106 -7.51 -3.38 10.96
N PHE A 107 -8.08 -3.53 9.74
CA PHE A 107 -7.45 -3.03 8.53
C PHE A 107 -8.10 -1.73 8.09
N LEU A 108 -7.28 -0.79 7.66
CA LEU A 108 -7.67 0.52 7.16
C LEU A 108 -6.98 0.76 5.82
N THR A 109 -7.51 1.69 5.03
CA THR A 109 -7.11 1.86 3.63
C THR A 109 -5.75 2.55 3.49
N THR A 110 -5.40 3.44 4.44
CA THR A 110 -4.15 4.20 4.40
C THR A 110 -3.46 4.22 5.77
N GLY A 111 -2.14 4.49 5.76
CA GLY A 111 -1.39 4.68 7.00
C GLY A 111 -1.89 5.87 7.83
N ALA A 112 -2.35 6.94 7.18
CA ALA A 112 -2.94 8.10 7.86
C ALA A 112 -4.20 7.72 8.64
N GLU A 113 -5.10 6.95 8.01
CA GLU A 113 -6.31 6.42 8.69
C GLU A 113 -5.95 5.48 9.82
N ALA A 114 -4.92 4.64 9.65
CA ALA A 114 -4.47 3.73 10.70
C ALA A 114 -3.97 4.49 11.93
N VAL A 115 -3.16 5.52 11.74
CA VAL A 115 -2.67 6.38 12.83
C VAL A 115 -3.82 7.14 13.48
N GLU A 116 -4.71 7.75 12.69
CA GLU A 116 -5.87 8.48 13.20
C GLU A 116 -6.77 7.59 14.07
N ASN A 117 -7.07 6.39 13.61
CA ASN A 117 -7.88 5.45 14.38
C ASN A 117 -7.16 4.92 15.62
N ALA A 118 -5.83 4.68 15.55
CA ALA A 118 -5.05 4.31 16.72
C ALA A 118 -5.12 5.40 17.81
N VAL A 119 -4.99 6.66 17.42
CA VAL A 119 -5.14 7.82 18.34
C VAL A 119 -6.56 7.87 18.93
N LYS A 120 -7.59 7.70 18.11
CA LYS A 120 -8.99 7.68 18.57
C LYS A 120 -9.24 6.55 19.58
N ILE A 121 -8.78 5.35 19.29
CA ILE A 121 -8.92 4.18 20.17
C ILE A 121 -8.18 4.42 21.49
N ALA A 122 -6.93 4.89 21.45
CA ALA A 122 -6.13 5.17 22.62
C ALA A 122 -6.78 6.24 23.52
N ARG A 123 -7.27 7.34 22.94
CA ARG A 123 -7.97 8.41 23.67
C ARG A 123 -9.26 7.90 24.30
N TYR A 124 -10.04 7.16 23.55
CA TYR A 124 -11.30 6.59 24.05
C TYR A 124 -11.04 5.65 25.25
N HIS A 125 -10.09 4.74 25.11
CA HIS A 125 -9.75 3.76 26.14
C HIS A 125 -9.19 4.40 27.41
N THR A 126 -8.32 5.38 27.28
CA THR A 126 -7.62 6.01 28.40
C THR A 126 -8.36 7.21 29.01
N GLY A 127 -9.33 7.79 28.31
CA GLY A 127 -9.97 9.05 28.68
C GLY A 127 -9.07 10.28 28.57
N ARG A 128 -7.82 10.14 28.04
CA ARG A 128 -6.85 11.24 27.91
C ARG A 128 -7.07 12.00 26.60
N SER A 129 -6.95 13.32 26.63
CA SER A 129 -7.09 14.17 25.44
C SER A 129 -5.76 14.44 24.72
N ALA A 130 -4.65 14.49 25.47
CA ALA A 130 -3.33 14.76 24.91
C ALA A 130 -2.72 13.57 24.20
N VAL A 131 -1.98 13.85 23.13
CA VAL A 131 -1.14 12.89 22.38
C VAL A 131 0.26 13.50 22.32
N ILE A 132 1.27 12.70 22.61
CA ILE A 132 2.68 13.13 22.64
C ILE A 132 3.39 12.54 21.43
#